data_ec394dce2dc127c5e6a3573512eb8567
#
_entry.id   ec394dce2dc127c5e6a3573512eb8567
#
_cell.length_a   1.000
_cell.length_b   1.000
_cell.length_c   1.000
_cell.angle_alpha   90.00
_cell.angle_beta   90.00
_cell.angle_gamma   90.00
#
_symmetry.space_group_name_H-M   'P 1'
#
loop_
_entity.id
_entity.type
_entity.pdbx_description
1 polymer ?
#
loop_
_entity_poly.entity_id
_entity_poly.type
_entity_poly.pdbx_seq_one_letter_code
_entity_poly.pdbx_strand_id
1 'polypeptide(L)'
;MEQKERYAESYKITQAIHIGTSEIVIGIDMKAKDNMYYMVADYENNGIFEKYNNALVSDSYTEILSIFTERINNGLAQIQEIEKNFSDKMITADMCDSISGKNLNGEIIVINADELYPEYRTQAYQIVRCTGGNGALANARGSAVFCEYFYTDRHARYERYDVLGILKPEHYPEWLNKRLEVEKVKKKSHKEVER
;
A
#
# COMPACT_ATOMS: atom_id res chain seq x y z
N MET A 1 -17.24 11.45 -18.59
CA MET A 1 -15.84 11.85 -18.30
C MET A 1 -14.95 11.01 -19.21
N GLU A 2 -14.18 11.64 -20.11
CA GLU A 2 -13.16 10.92 -20.87
C GLU A 2 -12.10 10.42 -19.87
N GLN A 3 -11.91 9.12 -19.81
CA GLN A 3 -10.78 8.57 -19.05
C GLN A 3 -9.49 9.03 -19.73
N LYS A 4 -8.67 9.77 -19.00
CA LYS A 4 -7.37 10.22 -19.47
C LYS A 4 -6.55 8.99 -19.87
N GLU A 5 -6.12 8.92 -21.13
CA GLU A 5 -5.25 7.86 -21.60
C GLU A 5 -3.96 7.83 -20.77
N ARG A 6 -3.58 6.65 -20.29
CA ARG A 6 -2.36 6.44 -19.52
C ARG A 6 -1.32 5.73 -20.38
N TYR A 7 -0.06 6.12 -20.17
CA TYR A 7 1.08 5.54 -20.87
C TYR A 7 2.19 5.18 -19.89
N ALA A 8 2.83 4.04 -20.12
CA ALA A 8 4.11 3.66 -19.54
C ALA A 8 5.16 3.74 -20.66
N GLU A 9 5.95 4.81 -20.68
CA GLU A 9 6.81 5.16 -21.80
C GLU A 9 6.00 5.24 -23.11
N SER A 10 6.26 4.34 -24.07
CA SER A 10 5.53 4.24 -25.36
C SER A 10 4.30 3.32 -25.31
N TYR A 11 4.14 2.55 -24.24
CA TYR A 11 3.05 1.57 -24.11
C TYR A 11 1.77 2.26 -23.62
N LYS A 12 0.72 2.24 -24.44
CA LYS A 12 -0.61 2.67 -24.03
C LYS A 12 -1.23 1.64 -23.10
N ILE A 13 -1.63 2.03 -21.89
CA ILE A 13 -2.29 1.16 -20.94
C ILE A 13 -3.70 0.82 -21.47
N THR A 14 -3.96 -0.47 -21.65
CA THR A 14 -5.21 -1.00 -22.20
C THR A 14 -6.02 -1.78 -21.18
N GLN A 15 -5.36 -2.34 -20.16
CA GLN A 15 -6.00 -3.07 -19.07
C GLN A 15 -5.33 -2.68 -17.76
N ALA A 16 -6.12 -2.59 -16.70
CA ALA A 16 -5.67 -2.30 -15.36
C ALA A 16 -6.59 -2.99 -14.36
N ILE A 17 -6.00 -3.71 -13.41
CA ILE A 17 -6.72 -4.33 -12.30
C ILE A 17 -6.09 -3.88 -11.00
N HIS A 18 -6.90 -3.25 -10.16
CA HIS A 18 -6.52 -2.92 -8.80
C HIS A 18 -6.71 -4.16 -7.91
N ILE A 19 -5.65 -4.56 -7.20
CA ILE A 19 -5.68 -5.69 -6.29
C ILE A 19 -4.80 -5.42 -5.06
N GLY A 20 -5.40 -5.44 -3.90
CA GLY A 20 -4.72 -5.07 -2.66
C GLY A 20 -4.26 -3.61 -2.70
N THR A 21 -3.00 -3.39 -2.46
CA THR A 21 -2.36 -2.07 -2.50
C THR A 21 -1.66 -1.79 -3.84
N SER A 22 -1.90 -2.61 -4.86
CA SER A 22 -1.26 -2.54 -6.17
C SER A 22 -2.29 -2.43 -7.28
N GLU A 23 -1.87 -1.86 -8.41
CA GLU A 23 -2.59 -1.95 -9.66
C GLU A 23 -1.68 -2.65 -10.68
N ILE A 24 -2.16 -3.72 -11.31
CA ILE A 24 -1.42 -4.44 -12.33
C ILE A 24 -1.98 -4.02 -13.68
N VAL A 25 -1.10 -3.68 -14.62
CA VAL A 25 -1.50 -3.12 -15.91
C VAL A 25 -0.92 -3.92 -17.08
N ILE A 26 -1.67 -3.93 -18.20
CA ILE A 26 -1.16 -4.32 -19.52
C ILE A 26 -1.08 -3.07 -20.40
N GLY A 27 0.06 -2.87 -21.04
CA GLY A 27 0.31 -1.84 -22.03
C GLY A 27 0.58 -2.44 -23.42
N ILE A 28 0.24 -1.68 -24.47
CA ILE A 28 0.48 -2.08 -25.87
C ILE A 28 1.17 -0.93 -26.60
N ASP A 29 2.28 -1.26 -27.30
CA ASP A 29 2.93 -0.39 -28.27
C ASP A 29 3.03 -1.11 -29.64
N MET A 30 2.08 -0.84 -30.54
CA MET A 30 2.07 -1.42 -31.90
C MET A 30 3.16 -0.89 -32.83
N LYS A 31 3.96 0.10 -32.35
CA LYS A 31 5.05 0.72 -33.12
C LYS A 31 6.43 0.37 -32.56
N ALA A 32 6.50 -0.54 -31.59
CA ALA A 32 7.76 -0.98 -31.00
C ALA A 32 8.71 -1.54 -32.09
N LYS A 33 9.92 -0.97 -32.17
CA LYS A 33 10.89 -1.31 -33.24
C LYS A 33 11.59 -2.65 -33.01
N ASP A 34 11.58 -3.12 -31.77
CA ASP A 34 12.18 -4.39 -31.32
C ASP A 34 11.18 -5.53 -31.32
N ASN A 35 9.96 -5.29 -31.85
CA ASN A 35 8.81 -6.21 -31.85
C ASN A 35 8.27 -6.56 -30.44
N MET A 36 8.71 -5.90 -29.38
CA MET A 36 8.16 -6.10 -28.03
C MET A 36 6.88 -5.28 -27.87
N TYR A 37 5.78 -5.78 -28.42
CA TYR A 37 4.52 -5.03 -28.51
C TYR A 37 3.72 -4.95 -27.22
N TYR A 38 3.93 -5.88 -26.31
CA TYR A 38 3.11 -6.05 -25.11
C TYR A 38 3.95 -5.87 -23.85
N MET A 39 3.37 -5.24 -22.85
CA MET A 39 4.00 -4.99 -21.56
C MET A 39 3.04 -5.36 -20.43
N VAL A 40 3.56 -5.92 -19.34
CA VAL A 40 2.89 -6.00 -18.04
C VAL A 40 3.74 -5.27 -17.01
N ALA A 41 3.11 -4.49 -16.13
CA ALA A 41 3.81 -3.79 -15.05
C ALA A 41 2.93 -3.65 -13.81
N ASP A 42 3.56 -3.38 -12.67
CA ASP A 42 2.92 -2.95 -11.44
C ASP A 42 2.89 -1.42 -11.41
N TYR A 43 1.72 -0.83 -11.31
CA TYR A 43 1.53 0.62 -11.24
C TYR A 43 1.39 1.07 -9.80
N GLU A 44 2.11 2.11 -9.47
CA GLU A 44 2.04 2.79 -8.18
C GLU A 44 1.82 4.29 -8.40
N ASN A 45 0.88 4.86 -7.64
CA ASN A 45 0.63 6.29 -7.62
C ASN A 45 0.55 6.74 -6.16
N ASN A 46 1.45 7.62 -5.77
CA ASN A 46 1.45 8.20 -4.43
C ASN A 46 0.91 9.65 -4.40
N GLY A 47 0.21 10.05 -5.46
CA GLY A 47 -0.36 11.39 -5.63
C GLY A 47 0.66 12.46 -6.06
N ILE A 48 1.97 12.15 -6.08
CA ILE A 48 3.04 13.03 -6.56
C ILE A 48 3.74 12.41 -7.77
N PHE A 49 3.98 11.09 -7.71
CA PHE A 49 4.65 10.34 -8.75
C PHE A 49 3.78 9.16 -9.20
N GLU A 50 3.72 8.98 -10.51
CA GLU A 50 3.24 7.76 -11.15
C GLU A 50 4.46 6.93 -11.54
N LYS A 51 4.45 5.64 -11.21
CA LYS A 51 5.56 4.76 -11.49
C LYS A 51 5.07 3.39 -11.95
N TYR A 52 5.73 2.87 -12.97
CA TYR A 52 5.53 1.50 -13.46
C TYR A 52 6.74 0.67 -13.07
N ASN A 53 6.56 -0.25 -12.13
CA ASN A 53 7.61 -1.11 -11.60
C ASN A 53 7.50 -2.52 -12.20
N ASN A 54 8.59 -3.29 -12.13
CA ASN A 54 8.63 -4.70 -12.53
C ASN A 54 8.08 -4.90 -13.95
N ALA A 55 8.33 -3.94 -14.84
CA ALA A 55 7.87 -4.03 -16.22
C ALA A 55 8.55 -5.18 -16.94
N LEU A 56 7.75 -6.02 -17.61
CA LEU A 56 8.19 -7.06 -18.51
C LEU A 56 7.54 -6.82 -19.86
N VAL A 57 8.31 -7.02 -20.94
CA VAL A 57 7.85 -6.83 -22.30
C VAL A 57 8.04 -8.11 -23.11
N SER A 58 7.16 -8.36 -24.10
CA SER A 58 7.20 -9.53 -24.97
C SER A 58 6.55 -9.21 -26.31
N ASP A 59 6.91 -9.99 -27.34
CA ASP A 59 6.21 -10.05 -28.62
C ASP A 59 4.94 -10.95 -28.56
N SER A 60 4.81 -11.74 -27.48
CA SER A 60 3.71 -12.67 -27.26
C SER A 60 2.67 -12.10 -26.29
N TYR A 61 1.46 -11.83 -26.80
CA TYR A 61 0.33 -11.42 -25.96
C TYR A 61 -0.05 -12.49 -24.92
N THR A 62 0.02 -13.76 -25.28
CA THR A 62 -0.34 -14.86 -24.39
C THR A 62 0.65 -15.00 -23.24
N GLU A 63 1.93 -14.74 -23.46
CA GLU A 63 2.94 -14.69 -22.40
C GLU A 63 2.66 -13.57 -21.41
N ILE A 64 2.44 -12.35 -21.91
CA ILE A 64 2.10 -11.19 -21.05
C ILE A 64 0.81 -11.42 -20.27
N LEU A 65 -0.21 -11.99 -20.89
CA LEU A 65 -1.47 -12.32 -20.22
C LEU A 65 -1.29 -13.38 -19.14
N SER A 66 -0.41 -14.37 -19.35
CA SER A 66 -0.07 -15.38 -18.34
C SER A 66 0.57 -14.73 -17.11
N ILE A 67 1.57 -13.86 -17.32
CA ILE A 67 2.25 -13.14 -16.23
C ILE A 67 1.28 -12.20 -15.50
N PHE A 68 0.42 -11.50 -16.24
CA PHE A 68 -0.62 -10.66 -15.67
C PHE A 68 -1.56 -11.45 -14.75
N THR A 69 -2.02 -12.61 -15.21
CA THR A 69 -2.90 -13.49 -14.42
C THR A 69 -2.19 -14.05 -13.19
N GLU A 70 -0.92 -14.43 -13.31
CA GLU A 70 -0.10 -14.89 -12.18
C GLU A 70 0.02 -13.82 -11.10
N ARG A 71 0.32 -12.57 -11.48
CA ARG A 71 0.41 -11.45 -10.53
C ARG A 71 -0.92 -11.19 -9.82
N ILE A 72 -2.05 -11.25 -10.55
CA ILE A 72 -3.39 -11.12 -9.96
C ILE A 72 -3.64 -12.24 -8.96
N ASN A 73 -3.34 -13.50 -9.31
CA ASN A 73 -3.54 -14.63 -8.41
C ASN A 73 -2.68 -14.52 -7.14
N ASN A 74 -1.45 -14.04 -7.26
CA ASN A 74 -0.57 -13.79 -6.12
C ASN A 74 -1.14 -12.70 -5.20
N GLY A 75 -1.65 -11.59 -5.77
CA GLY A 75 -2.33 -10.54 -5.01
C GLY A 75 -3.59 -11.06 -4.31
N LEU A 76 -4.40 -11.84 -5.01
CA LEU A 76 -5.61 -12.45 -4.45
C LEU A 76 -5.29 -13.39 -3.28
N ALA A 77 -4.26 -14.23 -3.42
CA ALA A 77 -3.83 -15.13 -2.35
C ALA A 77 -3.39 -14.36 -1.08
N GLN A 78 -2.71 -13.22 -1.24
CA GLN A 78 -2.34 -12.35 -0.12
C GLN A 78 -3.56 -11.75 0.58
N ILE A 79 -4.57 -11.30 -0.17
CA ILE A 79 -5.82 -10.78 0.41
C ILE A 79 -6.54 -11.88 1.18
N GLN A 80 -6.68 -13.06 0.59
CA GLN A 80 -7.33 -14.21 1.24
C GLN A 80 -6.62 -14.65 2.53
N GLU A 81 -5.29 -14.54 2.57
CA GLU A 81 -4.52 -14.81 3.77
C GLU A 81 -4.81 -13.76 4.85
N ILE A 82 -4.89 -12.48 4.47
CA ILE A 82 -5.27 -11.40 5.38
C ILE A 82 -6.68 -11.65 5.93
N GLU A 83 -7.66 -11.91 5.08
CA GLU A 83 -9.04 -12.19 5.49
C GLU A 83 -9.15 -13.36 6.49
N LYS A 84 -8.33 -14.40 6.34
CA LYS A 84 -8.30 -15.54 7.28
C LYS A 84 -7.69 -15.19 8.64
N ASN A 85 -6.72 -14.28 8.67
CA ASN A 85 -5.90 -14.03 9.86
C ASN A 85 -6.35 -12.81 10.65
N PHE A 86 -7.22 -11.96 10.09
CA PHE A 86 -7.64 -10.71 10.72
C PHE A 86 -9.15 -10.68 10.97
N SER A 87 -9.51 -10.11 12.12
CA SER A 87 -10.89 -9.88 12.47
C SER A 87 -11.54 -8.83 11.55
N ASP A 88 -12.79 -9.06 11.15
CA ASP A 88 -13.63 -8.07 10.45
C ASP A 88 -13.99 -6.86 11.30
N LYS A 89 -13.60 -6.86 12.57
CA LYS A 89 -13.86 -5.73 13.47
C LYS A 89 -13.00 -4.53 13.08
N MET A 90 -13.66 -3.49 12.61
CA MET A 90 -13.02 -2.23 12.32
C MET A 90 -12.59 -1.51 13.60
N ILE A 91 -11.49 -0.76 13.51
CA ILE A 91 -11.08 0.17 14.55
C ILE A 91 -11.94 1.42 14.45
N THR A 92 -12.47 1.87 15.58
CA THR A 92 -13.35 3.03 15.70
C THR A 92 -12.67 4.18 16.43
N ALA A 93 -13.22 5.40 16.35
CA ALA A 93 -12.59 6.60 16.86
C ALA A 93 -12.37 6.59 18.40
N ASP A 94 -13.21 5.89 19.16
CA ASP A 94 -13.08 5.72 20.62
C ASP A 94 -11.85 4.90 21.03
N MET A 95 -11.36 4.03 20.12
CA MET A 95 -10.13 3.26 20.29
C MET A 95 -8.87 4.11 20.00
N CYS A 96 -9.01 5.34 19.57
CA CYS A 96 -7.93 6.19 19.14
C CYS A 96 -7.81 7.46 19.98
N ASP A 97 -6.60 7.97 20.07
CA ASP A 97 -6.30 9.32 20.53
C ASP A 97 -6.40 10.31 19.36
N SER A 98 -6.84 11.55 19.66
CA SER A 98 -6.87 12.63 18.68
C SER A 98 -5.48 12.94 18.13
N ILE A 99 -5.38 13.22 16.84
CA ILE A 99 -4.17 13.66 16.15
C ILE A 99 -3.93 15.18 16.22
N SER A 100 -4.87 15.94 16.81
CA SER A 100 -4.77 17.40 16.87
C SER A 100 -3.52 17.84 17.63
N GLY A 101 -2.67 18.64 16.97
CA GLY A 101 -1.42 19.13 17.56
C GLY A 101 -0.35 18.07 17.84
N LYS A 102 -0.55 16.82 17.44
CA LYS A 102 0.42 15.73 17.67
C LYS A 102 1.31 15.51 16.45
N ASN A 103 2.55 15.11 16.73
CA ASN A 103 3.47 14.56 15.74
C ASN A 103 3.16 13.07 15.56
N LEU A 104 2.95 12.65 14.32
CA LEU A 104 2.58 11.28 13.98
C LEU A 104 3.78 10.40 13.63
N ASN A 105 4.99 10.97 13.47
CA ASN A 105 6.17 10.20 13.07
C ASN A 105 6.48 9.07 14.06
N GLY A 106 6.51 7.84 13.56
CA GLY A 106 6.75 6.63 14.34
C GLY A 106 5.52 6.09 15.06
N GLU A 107 4.41 6.84 15.08
CA GLU A 107 3.17 6.41 15.73
C GLU A 107 2.43 5.36 14.91
N ILE A 108 1.67 4.55 15.62
CA ILE A 108 0.70 3.60 15.02
C ILE A 108 -0.60 4.36 14.87
N ILE A 109 -0.94 4.67 13.64
CA ILE A 109 -2.13 5.43 13.28
C ILE A 109 -3.16 4.55 12.61
N VAL A 110 -4.39 5.00 12.63
CA VAL A 110 -5.54 4.33 12.04
C VAL A 110 -6.07 5.16 10.89
N ILE A 111 -6.24 4.55 9.75
CA ILE A 111 -6.87 5.18 8.57
C ILE A 111 -8.38 5.04 8.66
N ASN A 112 -9.10 6.10 8.30
CA ASN A 112 -10.55 6.08 8.25
C ASN A 112 -11.01 4.98 7.27
N ALA A 113 -11.96 4.16 7.71
CA ALA A 113 -12.48 3.07 6.89
C ALA A 113 -13.07 3.53 5.56
N ASP A 114 -13.64 4.74 5.52
CA ASP A 114 -14.27 5.29 4.31
C ASP A 114 -13.26 5.62 3.20
N GLU A 115 -11.97 5.77 3.56
CA GLU A 115 -10.87 5.98 2.63
C GLU A 115 -10.32 4.66 2.03
N LEU A 116 -10.76 3.53 2.58
CA LEU A 116 -10.37 2.21 2.09
C LEU A 116 -11.44 1.65 1.14
N TYR A 117 -11.00 0.96 0.09
CA TYR A 117 -11.92 0.17 -0.71
C TYR A 117 -12.69 -0.82 0.16
N PRO A 118 -13.98 -1.09 -0.12
CA PRO A 118 -14.80 -1.96 0.72
C PRO A 118 -14.18 -3.30 1.06
N GLU A 119 -13.53 -3.93 0.09
CA GLU A 119 -12.82 -5.21 0.20
C GLU A 119 -11.57 -5.16 1.09
N TYR A 120 -11.05 -3.97 1.39
CA TYR A 120 -9.87 -3.75 2.24
C TYR A 120 -10.22 -3.11 3.59
N ARG A 121 -11.49 -3.02 3.94
CA ARG A 121 -11.95 -2.50 5.23
C ARG A 121 -11.70 -3.53 6.33
N THR A 122 -10.45 -3.79 6.64
CA THR A 122 -9.99 -4.68 7.71
C THR A 122 -8.99 -3.99 8.62
N GLN A 123 -8.78 -4.51 9.82
CA GLN A 123 -7.77 -3.99 10.76
C GLN A 123 -6.37 -3.95 10.14
N ALA A 124 -6.05 -4.93 9.29
CA ALA A 124 -4.73 -5.01 8.64
C ALA A 124 -4.43 -3.84 7.72
N TYR A 125 -5.46 -3.27 7.09
CA TYR A 125 -5.33 -2.10 6.20
C TYR A 125 -5.60 -0.78 6.92
N GLN A 126 -6.38 -0.79 8.01
CA GLN A 126 -6.58 0.41 8.81
C GLN A 126 -5.35 0.80 9.63
N ILE A 127 -4.64 -0.20 10.20
CA ILE A 127 -3.55 0.03 11.14
C ILE A 127 -2.24 0.12 10.38
N VAL A 128 -1.61 1.29 10.41
CA VAL A 128 -0.36 1.58 9.73
C VAL A 128 0.61 2.31 10.66
N ARG A 129 1.91 2.21 10.36
CA ARG A 129 2.93 3.04 11.01
C ARG A 129 3.17 4.29 10.18
N CYS A 130 3.09 5.45 10.78
CA CYS A 130 3.50 6.69 10.14
C CYS A 130 5.03 6.75 10.06
N THR A 131 5.57 6.90 8.85
CA THR A 131 7.01 6.97 8.57
C THR A 131 7.49 8.39 8.24
N GLY A 132 6.57 9.35 8.09
CA GLY A 132 6.92 10.73 7.79
C GLY A 132 5.86 11.52 7.03
N GLY A 133 6.33 12.58 6.39
CA GLY A 133 5.50 13.47 5.58
C GLY A 133 5.20 14.82 6.25
N ASN A 134 4.87 15.82 5.44
CA ASN A 134 4.57 17.16 5.94
C ASN A 134 3.28 17.20 6.79
N GLY A 135 2.34 16.27 6.54
CA GLY A 135 1.13 16.10 7.33
C GLY A 135 1.36 15.38 8.66
N ALA A 136 2.50 14.69 8.84
CA ALA A 136 2.82 13.99 10.07
C ALA A 136 3.25 14.91 11.23
N LEU A 137 3.66 16.14 10.93
CA LEU A 137 4.16 17.08 11.95
C LEU A 137 3.04 17.66 12.81
N ALA A 138 3.34 18.00 14.06
CA ALA A 138 2.38 18.61 15.00
C ALA A 138 1.76 19.91 14.46
N ASN A 139 2.58 20.74 13.81
CA ASN A 139 2.17 22.00 13.16
C ASN A 139 2.19 21.85 11.64
N ALA A 140 1.54 20.80 11.15
CA ALA A 140 1.54 20.45 9.73
C ALA A 140 1.03 21.61 8.86
N ARG A 141 1.84 22.03 7.88
CA ARG A 141 1.43 22.96 6.82
C ARG A 141 1.00 22.24 5.54
N GLY A 142 1.28 20.95 5.44
CA GLY A 142 0.85 20.05 4.38
C GLY A 142 0.03 18.90 4.96
N SER A 143 -0.57 18.10 4.09
CA SER A 143 -1.47 17.02 4.50
C SER A 143 -0.86 15.63 4.33
N ALA A 144 0.19 15.46 3.50
CA ALA A 144 0.75 14.14 3.18
C ALA A 144 1.34 13.43 4.41
N VAL A 145 0.86 12.22 4.66
CA VAL A 145 1.32 11.29 5.69
C VAL A 145 1.79 10.02 4.99
N PHE A 146 3.08 9.72 5.10
CA PHE A 146 3.64 8.47 4.57
C PHE A 146 3.54 7.38 5.61
N CYS A 147 3.14 6.20 5.17
CA CYS A 147 2.84 5.08 6.03
C CYS A 147 3.47 3.79 5.52
N GLU A 148 3.68 2.87 6.44
CA GLU A 148 4.08 1.49 6.18
C GLU A 148 3.03 0.55 6.80
N TYR A 149 2.59 -0.44 6.01
CA TYR A 149 1.71 -1.48 6.52
C TYR A 149 2.50 -2.50 7.34
N PHE A 150 1.97 -2.92 8.47
CA PHE A 150 2.61 -3.93 9.32
C PHE A 150 2.65 -5.31 8.69
N TYR A 151 1.71 -5.61 7.79
CA TYR A 151 1.53 -6.95 7.26
C TYR A 151 2.25 -7.19 5.93
N THR A 152 2.33 -6.18 5.07
CA THR A 152 2.84 -6.34 3.69
C THR A 152 4.19 -5.67 3.46
N ASP A 153 4.78 -4.99 4.44
CA ASP A 153 6.00 -4.16 4.32
C ASP A 153 5.90 -3.13 3.15
N ARG A 154 4.68 -2.84 2.69
CA ARG A 154 4.41 -1.85 1.64
C ARG A 154 4.21 -0.47 2.23
N HIS A 155 4.52 0.53 1.41
CA HIS A 155 4.31 1.92 1.75
C HIS A 155 3.03 2.44 1.14
N ALA A 156 2.37 3.34 1.86
CA ALA A 156 1.21 4.07 1.38
C ALA A 156 1.35 5.56 1.69
N ARG A 157 0.59 6.38 0.98
CA ARG A 157 0.43 7.79 1.27
C ARG A 157 -1.04 8.07 1.50
N TYR A 158 -1.31 8.72 2.63
CA TYR A 158 -2.62 9.22 3.00
C TYR A 158 -2.54 10.72 3.25
N GLU A 159 -3.68 11.38 3.33
CA GLU A 159 -3.75 12.74 3.80
C GLU A 159 -3.99 12.75 5.32
N ARG A 160 -3.58 13.80 6.02
CA ARG A 160 -3.76 13.87 7.47
C ARG A 160 -5.23 13.77 7.91
N TYR A 161 -6.16 14.22 7.08
CA TYR A 161 -7.59 14.14 7.35
C TYR A 161 -8.18 12.73 7.12
N ASP A 162 -7.46 11.83 6.44
CA ASP A 162 -7.82 10.42 6.30
C ASP A 162 -7.49 9.63 7.57
N VAL A 163 -6.67 10.23 8.47
CA VAL A 163 -6.25 9.58 9.71
C VAL A 163 -7.32 9.74 10.78
N LEU A 164 -7.91 8.63 11.20
CA LEU A 164 -8.91 8.55 12.26
C LEU A 164 -8.33 8.93 13.63
N GLY A 165 -7.09 8.50 13.92
CA GLY A 165 -6.42 8.76 15.18
C GLY A 165 -5.13 7.97 15.36
N ILE A 166 -4.48 8.15 16.52
CA ILE A 166 -3.38 7.30 17.00
C ILE A 166 -3.99 6.16 17.79
N LEU A 167 -3.74 4.91 17.41
CA LEU A 167 -4.29 3.73 18.07
C LEU A 167 -3.76 3.66 19.52
N LYS A 168 -4.66 3.55 20.48
CA LYS A 168 -4.28 3.39 21.89
C LYS A 168 -3.73 1.99 22.13
N PRO A 169 -2.64 1.83 22.95
CA PRO A 169 -1.99 0.53 23.18
C PRO A 169 -2.92 -0.55 23.72
N GLU A 170 -3.92 -0.20 24.52
CA GLU A 170 -4.91 -1.12 25.06
C GLU A 170 -5.84 -1.73 24.01
N HIS A 171 -5.89 -1.14 22.82
CA HIS A 171 -6.67 -1.61 21.68
C HIS A 171 -5.83 -2.26 20.58
N TYR A 172 -4.52 -2.49 20.84
CA TYR A 172 -3.69 -3.20 19.88
C TYR A 172 -4.20 -4.65 19.72
N PRO A 173 -4.56 -5.07 18.49
CA PRO A 173 -4.91 -6.45 18.25
C PRO A 173 -3.73 -7.39 18.54
N GLU A 174 -4.03 -8.63 18.87
CA GLU A 174 -3.01 -9.63 19.25
C GLU A 174 -1.92 -9.78 18.16
N TRP A 175 -2.32 -9.80 16.88
CA TRP A 175 -1.39 -9.90 15.77
C TRP A 175 -0.40 -8.72 15.71
N LEU A 176 -0.86 -7.50 16.03
CA LEU A 176 0.01 -6.32 16.06
C LEU A 176 1.02 -6.40 17.22
N ASN A 177 0.57 -6.81 18.41
CA ASN A 177 1.46 -7.02 19.54
C ASN A 177 2.56 -8.03 19.20
N LYS A 178 2.22 -9.18 18.61
CA LYS A 178 3.18 -10.18 18.14
C LYS A 178 4.19 -9.61 17.14
N ARG A 179 3.71 -8.82 16.17
CA ARG A 179 4.58 -8.19 15.17
C ARG A 179 5.56 -7.21 15.81
N LEU A 180 5.10 -6.36 16.74
CA LEU A 180 5.93 -5.39 17.44
C LEU A 180 6.98 -6.08 18.32
N GLU A 181 6.67 -7.20 18.94
CA GLU A 181 7.65 -8.01 19.70
C GLU A 181 8.76 -8.56 18.81
N VAL A 182 8.40 -9.13 17.67
CA VAL A 182 9.37 -9.62 16.67
C VAL A 182 10.32 -8.51 16.21
N GLU A 183 9.78 -7.31 15.94
CA GLU A 183 10.60 -6.16 15.55
C GLU A 183 11.55 -5.71 16.66
N LYS A 184 11.11 -5.74 17.93
CA LYS A 184 11.96 -5.41 19.08
C LYS A 184 13.13 -6.39 19.20
N VAL A 185 12.89 -7.69 18.98
CA VAL A 185 13.94 -8.72 19.02
C VAL A 185 14.95 -8.51 17.89
N LYS A 186 14.48 -8.29 16.66
CA LYS A 186 15.37 -8.03 15.51
C LYS A 186 16.26 -6.79 15.71
N LYS A 187 15.71 -5.71 16.27
CA LYS A 187 16.47 -4.49 16.58
C LYS A 187 17.52 -4.70 17.68
N LYS A 188 17.29 -5.60 18.63
CA LYS A 188 18.28 -5.95 19.69
C LYS A 188 19.42 -6.76 19.11
N SER A 189 19.13 -7.78 18.30
CA SER A 189 20.16 -8.63 17.69
C SER A 189 21.07 -7.85 16.73
N HIS A 190 20.55 -6.88 15.98
CA HIS A 190 21.38 -6.02 15.12
C HIS A 190 22.34 -5.13 15.93
N LYS A 191 21.89 -4.59 17.06
CA LYS A 191 22.76 -3.76 17.94
C LYS A 191 23.87 -4.55 18.66
N GLU A 192 23.69 -5.86 18.83
CA GLU A 192 24.71 -6.74 19.44
C GLU A 192 25.77 -7.19 18.43
N VAL A 193 25.45 -7.22 17.14
CA VAL A 193 26.40 -7.59 16.06
C VAL A 193 27.29 -6.40 15.66
N GLU A 194 26.86 -5.16 15.91
CA GLU A 194 27.64 -3.93 15.61
C GLU A 194 28.54 -3.47 16.77
N ARG A 195 28.63 -4.23 17.85
CA ARG A 195 29.55 -4.00 18.99
C ARG A 195 30.67 -5.03 19.03
#